data_2f91b5562218c2715d0fab24f4e58a35
#
_entry.id   2f91b5562218c2715d0fab24f4e58a35
#
_cell.length_a   1.000
_cell.length_b   1.000
_cell.length_c   1.000
_cell.angle_alpha   90.00
_cell.angle_beta   90.00
_cell.angle_gamma   90.00
#
_symmetry.space_group_name_H-M   'P 1'
#
loop_
_entity.id
_entity.type
_entity.pdbx_description
1 polymer ?
#
loop_
_entity_poly.entity_id
_entity_poly.type
_entity_poly.pdbx_seq_one_letter_code
_entity_poly.pdbx_strand_id
1 'polypeptide(L)'
;LWPVTGKSGIRYCVPEIFANHWWQSQVMVSATNGPVLYQIELLKKFGHLMDGIKQPQLDNFVYAAADYTIRKYDPQLFLIHLTDVDTNRHLYGLDAPQIKEALDRHDERLGGICRALAETGDMEKTTIVVLGDHCQMDTHTVLYPNYYLKKAGLIRATADGKLKDYDFIAQHCDGSCYIYAGKKMKKQMTIMSA
;
A
#
# COMPACT_ATOMS: atom_id res chain seq x y z
N LEU A 1 2.50 0.91 5.16
CA LEU A 1 3.18 -0.18 5.85
C LEU A 1 2.54 -1.47 5.44
N TRP A 2 3.18 -2.20 4.56
CA TRP A 2 2.92 -3.61 4.46
C TRP A 2 3.08 -4.18 5.87
N PRO A 3 2.08 -4.86 6.41
CA PRO A 3 2.35 -5.72 7.51
C PRO A 3 3.36 -6.72 6.96
N VAL A 4 4.61 -6.52 7.22
CA VAL A 4 5.57 -7.62 7.13
C VAL A 4 5.02 -8.59 8.14
N THR A 5 4.20 -9.46 7.61
CA THR A 5 3.35 -10.36 8.37
C THR A 5 4.19 -11.03 9.39
N GLY A 6 3.97 -10.59 10.60
CA GLY A 6 4.67 -10.89 11.77
C GLY A 6 4.96 -12.35 11.92
N LYS A 7 6.17 -12.68 11.62
CA LYS A 7 6.81 -13.70 12.38
C LYS A 7 7.97 -13.00 13.08
N SER A 8 7.83 -12.84 14.38
CA SER A 8 8.87 -12.53 15.34
C SER A 8 9.80 -11.36 14.99
N GLY A 9 9.64 -10.28 15.65
CA GLY A 9 10.60 -9.18 15.68
C GLY A 9 10.06 -7.78 15.41
N ILE A 10 8.90 -7.62 14.76
CA ILE A 10 8.29 -6.31 14.62
C ILE A 10 7.48 -6.03 15.88
N ARG A 11 8.00 -5.15 16.70
CA ARG A 11 7.41 -4.81 17.98
C ARG A 11 6.29 -3.77 17.86
N TYR A 12 6.41 -2.87 16.89
CA TYR A 12 5.46 -1.79 16.65
C TYR A 12 5.17 -1.71 15.15
N CYS A 13 3.90 -1.76 14.79
CA CYS A 13 3.44 -1.63 13.41
C CYS A 13 2.25 -0.68 13.38
N VAL A 14 2.33 0.36 12.56
CA VAL A 14 1.16 1.14 12.16
C VAL A 14 0.51 0.36 11.03
N PRO A 15 -0.73 -0.04 11.15
CA PRO A 15 -1.40 -0.86 10.13
C PRO A 15 -1.50 -0.09 8.83
N GLU A 16 -1.39 -0.81 7.75
CA GLU A 16 -1.76 -0.28 6.45
C GLU A 16 -3.27 -0.05 6.40
N ILE A 17 -3.64 1.20 6.26
CA ILE A 17 -5.05 1.62 6.20
C ILE A 17 -5.68 1.23 4.85
N PHE A 18 -4.88 0.91 3.86
CA PHE A 18 -5.25 0.49 2.51
C PHE A 18 -5.39 -1.03 2.33
N ALA A 19 -5.74 -1.77 3.36
CA ALA A 19 -6.14 -3.15 3.10
C ALA A 19 -7.29 -3.11 2.09
N ASN A 20 -7.03 -3.57 0.87
CA ASN A 20 -7.88 -3.52 -0.32
C ASN A 20 -9.19 -4.31 -0.20
N HIS A 21 -9.64 -4.52 0.99
CA HIS A 21 -10.85 -5.24 1.30
C HIS A 21 -11.89 -4.25 1.81
N TRP A 22 -12.57 -3.60 0.87
CA TRP A 22 -13.67 -2.66 1.14
C TRP A 22 -14.75 -3.19 2.11
N TRP A 23 -14.82 -4.51 2.32
CA TRP A 23 -15.69 -5.15 3.29
C TRP A 23 -15.08 -5.29 4.70
N GLN A 24 -13.78 -5.05 4.85
CA GLN A 24 -13.16 -5.13 6.16
C GLN A 24 -13.23 -3.77 6.85
N SER A 25 -13.73 -3.77 8.08
CA SER A 25 -13.65 -2.58 8.91
C SER A 25 -12.19 -2.19 9.13
N GLN A 26 -11.84 -0.93 8.92
CA GLN A 26 -10.52 -0.38 9.21
C GLN A 26 -10.08 -0.68 10.66
N VAL A 27 -11.03 -0.68 11.58
CA VAL A 27 -10.80 -1.04 12.99
C VAL A 27 -10.33 -2.49 13.11
N MET A 28 -10.94 -3.42 12.38
CA MET A 28 -10.56 -4.83 12.40
C MET A 28 -9.19 -5.05 11.78
N VAL A 29 -8.90 -4.40 10.65
CA VAL A 29 -7.59 -4.45 10.01
C VAL A 29 -6.52 -3.93 10.97
N SER A 30 -6.77 -2.80 11.60
CA SER A 30 -5.87 -2.22 12.60
C SER A 30 -5.66 -3.18 13.78
N ALA A 31 -6.70 -3.74 14.33
CA ALA A 31 -6.62 -4.64 15.49
C ALA A 31 -5.84 -5.94 15.19
N THR A 32 -5.83 -6.40 13.94
CA THR A 32 -5.19 -7.66 13.54
C THR A 32 -3.76 -7.52 13.02
N ASN A 33 -3.32 -6.29 12.71
CA ASN A 33 -2.03 -6.05 12.04
C ASN A 33 -0.98 -5.35 12.91
N GLY A 34 -1.10 -5.38 14.22
CA GLY A 34 -0.09 -4.82 15.10
C GLY A 34 -0.49 -4.86 16.58
N PRO A 35 0.37 -4.38 17.49
CA PRO A 35 0.06 -4.34 18.92
C PRO A 35 -1.14 -3.41 19.18
N VAL A 36 -2.23 -3.99 19.63
CA VAL A 36 -3.52 -3.28 19.79
C VAL A 36 -3.40 -2.05 20.70
N LEU A 37 -2.68 -2.15 21.81
CA LEU A 37 -2.52 -1.03 22.75
C LEU A 37 -1.77 0.15 22.12
N TYR A 38 -0.73 -0.13 21.35
CA TYR A 38 0.01 0.89 20.62
C TYR A 38 -0.88 1.58 19.58
N GLN A 39 -1.68 0.84 18.84
CA GLN A 39 -2.61 1.40 17.86
C GLN A 39 -3.69 2.27 18.52
N ILE A 40 -4.26 1.81 19.63
CA ILE A 40 -5.22 2.60 20.42
C ILE A 40 -4.56 3.88 20.91
N GLU A 41 -3.32 3.83 21.36
CA GLU A 41 -2.57 5.00 21.80
C GLU A 41 -2.42 6.03 20.66
N LEU A 42 -1.98 5.57 19.47
CA LEU A 42 -1.83 6.44 18.30
C LEU A 42 -3.16 7.04 17.87
N LEU A 43 -4.21 6.23 17.80
CA LEU A 43 -5.55 6.72 17.43
C LEU A 43 -6.09 7.74 18.42
N LYS A 44 -5.90 7.53 19.72
CA LYS A 44 -6.31 8.51 20.73
C LYS A 44 -5.56 9.83 20.62
N LYS A 45 -4.28 9.80 20.30
CA LYS A 45 -3.45 11.00 20.19
C LYS A 45 -3.64 11.74 18.87
N PHE A 46 -3.67 11.02 17.76
CA PHE A 46 -3.51 11.56 16.42
C PHE A 46 -4.67 11.24 15.48
N GLY A 47 -5.64 10.42 15.90
CA GLY A 47 -6.77 10.02 15.06
C GLY A 47 -7.58 11.21 14.52
N HIS A 48 -7.59 12.34 15.23
CA HIS A 48 -8.25 13.58 14.79
C HIS A 48 -7.60 14.22 13.54
N LEU A 49 -6.38 13.81 13.17
CA LEU A 49 -5.71 14.26 11.96
C LEU A 49 -6.23 13.55 10.71
N MET A 50 -6.90 12.41 10.84
CA MET A 50 -7.42 11.63 9.72
C MET A 50 -8.78 12.14 9.24
N ASP A 51 -8.99 12.05 7.93
CA ASP A 51 -10.30 12.13 7.28
C ASP A 51 -10.46 10.91 6.35
N GLY A 52 -10.69 9.76 6.95
CA GLY A 52 -10.67 8.48 6.25
C GLY A 52 -9.28 8.21 5.65
N ILE A 53 -9.26 7.99 4.35
CA ILE A 53 -8.01 7.76 3.58
C ILE A 53 -7.59 8.97 2.74
N LYS A 54 -8.19 10.13 2.99
CA LYS A 54 -7.89 11.34 2.20
C LYS A 54 -6.50 11.87 2.50
N GLN A 55 -5.88 12.43 1.47
CA GLN A 55 -4.61 13.14 1.56
C GLN A 55 -4.86 14.65 1.61
N PRO A 56 -4.04 15.40 2.35
CA PRO A 56 -2.83 15.00 3.09
C PRO A 56 -3.08 14.48 4.52
N GLN A 57 -4.34 14.33 4.94
CA GLN A 57 -4.72 14.01 6.33
C GLN A 57 -4.16 12.66 6.79
N LEU A 58 -4.21 11.64 5.92
CA LEU A 58 -3.66 10.32 6.24
C LEU A 58 -2.16 10.39 6.52
N ASP A 59 -1.41 11.04 5.66
CA ASP A 59 0.03 11.17 5.84
C ASP A 59 0.40 12.08 7.02
N ASN A 60 -0.45 13.05 7.38
CA ASN A 60 -0.28 13.83 8.60
C ASN A 60 -0.39 12.95 9.84
N PHE A 61 -1.35 12.02 9.85
CA PHE A 61 -1.45 11.02 10.92
C PHE A 61 -0.22 10.10 10.95
N VAL A 62 0.21 9.59 9.80
CA VAL A 62 1.39 8.70 9.70
C VAL A 62 2.65 9.42 10.21
N TYR A 63 2.84 10.67 9.81
CA TYR A 63 3.96 11.49 10.26
C TYR A 63 3.93 11.74 11.77
N ALA A 64 2.78 12.16 12.33
CA ALA A 64 2.66 12.41 13.76
C ALA A 64 2.88 11.13 14.59
N ALA A 65 2.39 10.01 14.10
CA ALA A 65 2.64 8.69 14.69
C ALA A 65 4.12 8.31 14.62
N ALA A 66 4.80 8.62 13.51
CA ALA A 66 6.23 8.35 13.33
C ALA A 66 7.09 9.18 14.27
N ASP A 67 6.88 10.50 14.33
CA ASP A 67 7.57 11.41 15.24
C ASP A 67 7.42 10.95 16.71
N TYR A 68 6.21 10.65 17.12
CA TYR A 68 5.93 10.13 18.45
C TYR A 68 6.62 8.80 18.74
N THR A 69 6.65 7.91 17.75
CA THR A 69 7.26 6.58 17.90
C THR A 69 8.78 6.69 18.05
N ILE A 70 9.43 7.53 17.28
CA ILE A 70 10.86 7.81 17.42
C ILE A 70 11.16 8.29 18.84
N ARG A 71 10.43 9.31 19.31
CA ARG A 71 10.66 9.92 20.62
C ARG A 71 10.37 9.02 21.81
N LYS A 72 9.43 8.10 21.69
CA LYS A 72 8.98 7.29 22.82
C LYS A 72 9.55 5.87 22.84
N TYR A 73 9.73 5.29 21.68
CA TYR A 73 9.98 3.85 21.58
C TYR A 73 11.35 3.50 21.00
N ASP A 74 12.09 4.46 20.47
CA ASP A 74 13.45 4.31 19.92
C ASP A 74 13.60 3.03 19.06
N PRO A 75 12.89 2.92 17.91
CA PRO A 75 12.90 1.71 17.11
C PRO A 75 14.23 1.53 16.38
N GLN A 76 14.83 0.34 16.44
CA GLN A 76 16.06 0.01 15.72
C GLN A 76 15.89 -0.07 14.20
N LEU A 77 14.71 -0.46 13.74
CA LEU A 77 14.31 -0.43 12.34
C LEU A 77 12.93 0.19 12.24
N PHE A 78 12.81 1.25 11.44
CA PHE A 78 11.55 1.95 11.25
C PHE A 78 11.28 2.17 9.77
N LEU A 79 10.13 1.68 9.31
CA LEU A 79 9.67 1.84 7.94
C LEU A 79 8.45 2.78 7.95
N ILE A 80 8.55 3.89 7.23
CA ILE A 80 7.49 4.89 7.12
C ILE A 80 7.06 4.95 5.64
N HIS A 81 5.77 4.74 5.38
CA HIS A 81 5.20 4.82 4.04
C HIS A 81 4.25 6.03 3.98
N LEU A 82 4.54 6.94 3.06
CA LEU A 82 3.76 8.13 2.79
C LEU A 82 3.20 8.03 1.35
N THR A 83 1.93 8.33 1.17
CA THR A 83 1.20 8.09 -0.09
C THR A 83 0.58 9.35 -0.70
N ASP A 84 0.87 10.52 -0.15
CA ASP A 84 0.31 11.79 -0.61
C ASP A 84 0.67 12.08 -2.09
N VAL A 85 1.94 11.87 -2.48
CA VAL A 85 2.39 12.07 -3.87
C VAL A 85 1.71 11.07 -4.81
N ASP A 86 1.65 9.79 -4.44
CA ASP A 86 1.00 8.75 -5.23
C ASP A 86 -0.47 9.07 -5.46
N THR A 87 -1.19 9.38 -4.39
CA THR A 87 -2.62 9.73 -4.45
C THR A 87 -2.87 10.94 -5.35
N ASN A 88 -2.05 12.00 -5.22
CA ASN A 88 -2.22 13.19 -6.04
C ASN A 88 -1.91 12.92 -7.52
N ARG A 89 -0.91 12.11 -7.82
CA ARG A 89 -0.60 11.69 -9.20
C ARG A 89 -1.74 10.91 -9.83
N HIS A 90 -2.37 10.01 -9.10
CA HIS A 90 -3.54 9.28 -9.57
C HIS A 90 -4.73 10.20 -9.84
N LEU A 91 -4.92 11.23 -9.05
CA LEU A 91 -6.05 12.15 -9.17
C LEU A 91 -5.86 13.24 -10.22
N TYR A 92 -4.66 13.77 -10.37
CA TYR A 92 -4.40 15.00 -11.12
C TYR A 92 -3.39 14.81 -12.27
N GLY A 93 -2.75 13.66 -12.40
CA GLY A 93 -1.68 13.41 -13.38
C GLY A 93 -0.31 13.80 -12.86
N LEU A 94 0.73 13.53 -13.66
CA LEU A 94 2.12 13.58 -13.19
C LEU A 94 2.67 15.00 -12.96
N ASP A 95 2.20 15.98 -13.73
CA ASP A 95 2.75 17.34 -13.77
C ASP A 95 1.84 18.39 -13.13
N ALA A 96 0.83 17.97 -12.39
CA ALA A 96 -0.12 18.87 -11.77
C ALA A 96 0.51 19.66 -10.60
N PRO A 97 0.09 20.92 -10.34
CA PRO A 97 0.59 21.72 -9.22
C PRO A 97 0.49 21.03 -7.86
N GLN A 98 -0.56 20.19 -7.67
CA GLN A 98 -0.78 19.42 -6.47
C GLN A 98 0.37 18.44 -6.16
N ILE A 99 1.10 18.00 -7.19
CA ILE A 99 2.27 17.13 -7.00
C ILE A 99 3.39 17.87 -6.31
N LYS A 100 3.65 19.14 -6.72
CA LYS A 100 4.64 19.97 -6.06
C LYS A 100 4.28 20.18 -4.59
N GLU A 101 3.03 20.52 -4.31
CA GLU A 101 2.55 20.70 -2.93
C GLU A 101 2.70 19.41 -2.09
N ALA A 102 2.43 18.25 -2.67
CA ALA A 102 2.61 16.96 -1.99
C ALA A 102 4.09 16.66 -1.72
N LEU A 103 4.99 17.00 -2.66
CA LEU A 103 6.44 16.88 -2.47
C LEU A 103 6.95 17.83 -1.39
N ASP A 104 6.50 19.08 -1.38
CA ASP A 104 6.84 20.06 -0.35
C ASP A 104 6.42 19.54 1.05
N ARG A 105 5.22 18.97 1.17
CA ARG A 105 4.77 18.30 2.41
C ARG A 105 5.60 17.08 2.78
N HIS A 106 6.09 16.32 1.81
CA HIS A 106 7.00 15.18 2.09
C HIS A 106 8.34 15.67 2.62
N ASP A 107 8.88 16.73 2.07
CA ASP A 107 10.13 17.36 2.54
C ASP A 107 9.97 17.87 3.98
N GLU A 108 8.88 18.57 4.28
CA GLU A 108 8.55 19.02 5.64
C GLU A 108 8.47 17.87 6.64
N ARG A 109 7.81 16.77 6.27
CA ARG A 109 7.69 15.56 7.11
C ARG A 109 9.05 14.90 7.33
N LEU A 110 9.86 14.78 6.28
CA LEU A 110 11.23 14.26 6.40
C LEU A 110 12.08 15.14 7.30
N GLY A 111 12.02 16.46 7.12
CA GLY A 111 12.67 17.43 8.01
C GLY A 111 12.24 17.28 9.47
N GLY A 112 10.95 17.00 9.71
CA GLY A 112 10.42 16.69 11.03
C GLY A 112 10.99 15.41 11.64
N ILE A 113 11.10 14.35 10.86
CA ILE A 113 11.74 13.09 11.30
C ILE A 113 13.22 13.33 11.66
N CYS A 114 13.95 14.06 10.83
CA CYS A 114 15.34 14.43 11.14
C CYS A 114 15.45 15.22 12.45
N ARG A 115 14.55 16.17 12.68
CA ARG A 115 14.50 16.91 13.96
C ARG A 115 14.22 16.01 15.14
N ALA A 116 13.27 15.08 15.02
CA ALA A 116 12.97 14.13 16.08
C ALA A 116 14.21 13.29 16.47
N LEU A 117 14.93 12.77 15.47
CA LEU A 117 16.17 12.02 15.69
C LEU A 117 17.29 12.89 16.31
N ALA A 118 17.41 14.15 15.88
CA ALA A 118 18.40 15.05 16.48
C ALA A 118 18.09 15.36 17.96
N GLU A 119 16.83 15.59 18.27
CA GLU A 119 16.38 15.90 19.64
C GLU A 119 16.44 14.71 20.58
N THR A 120 16.32 13.49 20.09
CA THR A 120 16.55 12.27 20.88
C THR A 120 18.03 11.89 20.99
N GLY A 121 18.91 12.53 20.24
CA GLY A 121 20.34 12.21 20.21
C GLY A 121 20.71 11.01 19.34
N ASP A 122 19.82 10.58 18.46
CA ASP A 122 19.99 9.38 17.63
C ASP A 122 20.38 9.68 16.18
N MET A 123 20.41 10.96 15.77
CA MET A 123 20.70 11.34 14.38
C MET A 123 22.05 10.77 13.89
N GLU A 124 23.11 10.86 14.70
CA GLU A 124 24.46 10.37 14.34
C GLU A 124 24.56 8.83 14.28
N LYS A 125 23.56 8.12 14.83
CA LYS A 125 23.52 6.66 14.87
C LYS A 125 22.53 6.08 13.86
N THR A 126 21.80 6.94 13.14
CA THR A 126 20.70 6.54 12.27
C THR A 126 21.06 6.69 10.81
N THR A 127 20.87 5.64 10.04
CA THR A 127 20.90 5.70 8.58
C THR A 127 19.48 5.94 8.07
N ILE A 128 19.26 7.06 7.36
CA ILE A 128 17.99 7.38 6.72
C ILE A 128 18.08 6.99 5.25
N VAL A 129 17.12 6.19 4.78
CA VAL A 129 16.99 5.81 3.38
C VAL A 129 15.64 6.32 2.88
N VAL A 130 15.66 7.17 1.85
CA VAL A 130 14.45 7.67 1.17
C VAL A 130 14.39 7.04 -0.21
N LEU A 131 13.27 6.41 -0.52
CA LEU A 131 13.06 5.72 -1.80
C LEU A 131 11.58 5.81 -2.23
N GLY A 132 11.35 5.64 -3.53
CA GLY A 132 10.02 5.33 -4.05
C GLY A 132 9.84 3.81 -4.13
N ASP A 133 8.63 3.33 -3.94
CA ASP A 133 8.24 1.93 -4.10
C ASP A 133 8.03 1.59 -5.58
N HIS A 134 7.58 2.54 -6.39
CA HIS A 134 7.44 2.47 -7.85
C HIS A 134 7.42 3.86 -8.47
N CYS A 135 7.46 3.93 -9.79
CA CYS A 135 7.18 5.12 -10.57
C CYS A 135 5.75 5.07 -11.15
N GLN A 136 5.31 6.17 -11.73
CA GLN A 136 4.05 6.28 -12.46
C GLN A 136 4.33 6.84 -13.85
N MET A 137 3.51 6.43 -14.82
CA MET A 137 3.55 6.90 -16.20
C MET A 137 2.13 7.25 -16.64
N ASP A 138 2.00 8.28 -17.47
CA ASP A 138 0.74 8.57 -18.14
C ASP A 138 0.36 7.39 -19.05
N THR A 139 -0.90 7.00 -18.96
CA THR A 139 -1.47 5.95 -19.80
C THR A 139 -2.66 6.47 -20.58
N HIS A 140 -2.73 6.15 -21.85
CA HIS A 140 -3.81 6.54 -22.77
C HIS A 140 -4.51 5.33 -23.39
N THR A 141 -4.04 4.12 -23.10
CA THR A 141 -4.64 2.90 -23.64
C THR A 141 -4.75 1.86 -22.56
N VAL A 142 -5.92 1.27 -22.40
CA VAL A 142 -6.19 0.19 -21.46
C VAL A 142 -6.53 -1.08 -22.24
N LEU A 143 -5.82 -2.15 -21.94
CA LEU A 143 -6.12 -3.49 -22.46
C LEU A 143 -6.89 -4.30 -21.41
N TYR A 144 -7.89 -5.03 -21.88
CA TYR A 144 -8.68 -5.95 -21.05
C TYR A 144 -8.43 -7.41 -21.50
N PRO A 145 -7.35 -8.06 -21.06
CA PRO A 145 -7.00 -9.40 -21.53
C PRO A 145 -8.13 -10.41 -21.35
N ASN A 146 -8.86 -10.34 -20.25
CA ASN A 146 -9.99 -11.24 -19.98
C ASN A 146 -11.15 -11.08 -20.96
N TYR A 147 -11.31 -9.91 -21.57
CA TYR A 147 -12.31 -9.74 -22.65
C TYR A 147 -11.94 -10.62 -23.85
N TYR A 148 -10.67 -10.61 -24.25
CA TYR A 148 -10.20 -11.42 -25.38
C TYR A 148 -10.19 -12.90 -25.06
N LEU A 149 -9.79 -13.28 -23.84
CA LEU A 149 -9.86 -14.67 -23.37
C LEU A 149 -11.31 -15.18 -23.34
N LYS A 150 -12.27 -14.35 -22.92
CA LYS A 150 -13.70 -14.69 -22.99
C LYS A 150 -14.18 -14.83 -24.43
N LYS A 151 -13.82 -13.90 -25.31
CA LYS A 151 -14.17 -13.97 -26.75
C LYS A 151 -13.60 -15.22 -27.43
N ALA A 152 -12.42 -15.67 -27.01
CA ALA A 152 -11.80 -16.91 -27.46
C ALA A 152 -12.39 -18.18 -26.80
N GLY A 153 -13.40 -18.07 -25.94
CA GLY A 153 -14.01 -19.20 -25.24
C GLY A 153 -13.21 -19.77 -24.07
N LEU A 154 -12.09 -19.13 -23.71
CA LEU A 154 -11.20 -19.59 -22.66
C LEU A 154 -11.68 -19.17 -21.25
N ILE A 155 -12.60 -18.22 -21.16
CA ILE A 155 -13.34 -17.86 -19.96
C ILE A 155 -14.83 -18.07 -20.20
N ARG A 156 -15.48 -18.76 -19.30
CA ARG A 156 -16.92 -19.03 -19.31
C ARG A 156 -17.56 -18.26 -18.15
N ALA A 157 -18.57 -17.48 -18.48
CA ALA A 157 -19.33 -16.68 -17.52
C ALA A 157 -20.82 -17.04 -17.59
N THR A 158 -21.53 -16.79 -16.51
CA THR A 158 -22.99 -16.86 -16.44
C THR A 158 -23.62 -15.68 -17.20
N ALA A 159 -24.93 -15.71 -17.42
CA ALA A 159 -25.66 -14.64 -18.12
C ALA A 159 -25.58 -13.29 -17.38
N ASP A 160 -25.48 -13.32 -16.04
CA ASP A 160 -25.27 -12.15 -15.18
C ASP A 160 -23.78 -11.72 -15.05
N GLY A 161 -22.88 -12.32 -15.86
CA GLY A 161 -21.48 -11.92 -15.95
C GLY A 161 -20.55 -12.52 -14.90
N LYS A 162 -21.05 -13.38 -13.99
CA LYS A 162 -20.19 -14.02 -12.99
C LYS A 162 -19.31 -15.09 -13.61
N LEU A 163 -18.08 -15.18 -13.14
CA LEU A 163 -17.15 -16.23 -13.57
C LEU A 163 -17.70 -17.62 -13.21
N LYS A 164 -17.85 -18.49 -14.23
CA LYS A 164 -18.26 -19.88 -14.06
C LYS A 164 -17.08 -20.84 -14.07
N ASP A 165 -16.21 -20.69 -15.04
CA ASP A 165 -15.03 -21.57 -15.25
C ASP A 165 -14.07 -20.89 -16.24
N TYR A 166 -12.82 -21.34 -16.29
CA TYR A 166 -11.82 -20.83 -17.23
C TYR A 166 -10.74 -21.88 -17.55
N ASP A 167 -10.22 -21.79 -18.76
CA ASP A 167 -9.00 -22.48 -19.16
C ASP A 167 -7.79 -21.60 -18.85
N PHE A 168 -7.90 -20.30 -19.13
CA PHE A 168 -6.94 -19.27 -18.76
C PHE A 168 -7.66 -18.03 -18.26
N ILE A 169 -7.08 -17.37 -17.27
CA ILE A 169 -7.57 -16.09 -16.75
C ILE A 169 -6.39 -15.14 -16.50
N ALA A 170 -6.53 -13.89 -16.87
CA ALA A 170 -5.57 -12.85 -16.57
C ALA A 170 -5.93 -12.15 -15.26
N GLN A 171 -4.96 -12.01 -14.37
CA GLN A 171 -5.05 -11.15 -13.19
C GLN A 171 -4.12 -9.96 -13.42
N HIS A 172 -4.67 -8.78 -13.41
CA HIS A 172 -3.91 -7.55 -13.62
C HIS A 172 -3.08 -7.20 -12.38
N CYS A 173 -1.96 -6.55 -12.63
CA CYS A 173 -1.09 -5.95 -11.64
C CYS A 173 -0.60 -4.65 -12.28
N ASP A 174 -1.44 -3.63 -12.27
CA ASP A 174 -1.27 -2.33 -12.91
C ASP A 174 -0.76 -2.42 -14.36
N GLY A 175 0.46 -2.02 -14.65
CA GLY A 175 1.04 -2.07 -16.00
C GLY A 175 1.37 -3.47 -16.54
N SER A 176 1.08 -4.53 -15.79
CA SER A 176 1.32 -5.91 -16.17
C SER A 176 0.14 -6.82 -15.82
N CYS A 177 0.17 -8.06 -16.30
CA CYS A 177 -0.77 -9.08 -15.85
C CYS A 177 -0.11 -10.46 -15.79
N TYR A 178 -0.62 -11.29 -14.89
CA TYR A 178 -0.30 -12.70 -14.82
C TYR A 178 -1.41 -13.52 -15.46
N ILE A 179 -1.06 -14.51 -16.27
CA ILE A 179 -2.03 -15.43 -16.85
C ILE A 179 -1.97 -16.75 -16.10
N TYR A 180 -3.10 -17.12 -15.52
CA TYR A 180 -3.24 -18.35 -14.76
C TYR A 180 -3.97 -19.41 -15.57
N ALA A 181 -3.41 -20.62 -15.61
CA ALA A 181 -4.07 -21.78 -16.18
C ALA A 181 -5.06 -22.37 -15.18
N GLY A 182 -6.26 -22.69 -15.64
CA GLY A 182 -7.27 -23.43 -14.89
C GLY A 182 -6.80 -24.85 -14.54
N LYS A 183 -7.46 -25.49 -13.56
CA LYS A 183 -7.07 -26.83 -13.07
C LYS A 183 -6.96 -27.88 -14.19
N LYS A 184 -7.87 -27.84 -15.15
CA LYS A 184 -7.88 -28.75 -16.30
C LYS A 184 -6.65 -28.55 -17.20
N MET A 185 -6.31 -27.30 -17.49
CA MET A 185 -5.17 -26.96 -18.35
C MET A 185 -3.84 -27.25 -17.67
N LYS A 186 -3.72 -27.01 -16.35
CA LYS A 186 -2.52 -27.38 -15.57
C LYS A 186 -2.19 -28.87 -15.74
N LYS A 187 -3.19 -29.75 -15.66
CA LYS A 187 -3.00 -31.19 -15.83
C LYS A 187 -2.50 -31.55 -17.24
N GLN A 188 -3.04 -30.89 -18.28
CA GLN A 188 -2.60 -31.11 -19.67
C GLN A 188 -1.16 -30.62 -19.90
N MET A 189 -0.82 -29.43 -19.39
CA MET A 189 0.55 -28.88 -19.52
C MET A 189 1.59 -29.76 -18.82
N THR A 190 1.27 -30.33 -17.65
CA THR A 190 2.17 -31.26 -16.95
C THR A 190 2.42 -32.53 -17.75
N ILE A 191 1.41 -33.05 -18.46
CA ILE A 191 1.56 -34.22 -19.33
C ILE A 191 2.42 -33.93 -20.55
N MET A 192 2.37 -32.70 -21.08
CA MET A 192 3.15 -32.31 -22.27
C MET A 192 4.60 -31.94 -21.93
N SER A 193 4.94 -31.68 -20.69
CA SER A 193 6.28 -31.36 -20.19
C SER A 193 7.04 -32.56 -19.59
N ALA A 194 6.43 -33.73 -19.54
CA ALA A 194 7.02 -34.99 -19.10
C ALA A 194 7.45 -35.85 -20.29
#